data_6a0909dc96aae0e848f8759cbdb5e4a5
#
_entry.id   6a0909dc96aae0e848f8759cbdb5e4a5
#
_cell.length_a   1.000
_cell.length_b   1.000
_cell.length_c   1.000
_cell.angle_alpha   90.00
_cell.angle_beta   90.00
_cell.angle_gamma   90.00
#
_symmetry.space_group_name_H-M   'P 1'
#
loop_
_entity.id
_entity.type
_entity.pdbx_description
1 polymer ?
#
loop_
_entity_poly.entity_id
_entity_poly.type
_entity_poly.pdbx_seq_one_letter_code
_entity_poly.pdbx_strand_id
1 'polypeptide(L)'
;MRGWGVPVGAILGMFSAALYVYVLIEIVIGDVDRNVSFVSELSARDQPHHLLFQAFDATAGALIAVLGVGLGLVRRPVGRRAGAGWRWGCRCVVGFGLATVAVACLPLDCAASASLACGLKERSGRVSLVHHAHSVASVLSTVAVIAGVALLGWSSRGRPGWRPVAWVSAAALPVVSLLSATLALLGLGWGLEDSETAGGHLRTVLGIGQRVELLVVAGWIGVLSACLLCAARDPTVAGPGGESLDGQVQDERGG
;
A
#
# COMPACT_ATOMS: atom_id res chain seq x y z
N MET A 1 19.76 -13.04 14.76
CA MET A 1 18.35 -12.85 14.37
C MET A 1 18.11 -11.75 13.30
N ARG A 2 19.09 -10.88 12.96
CA ARG A 2 18.91 -9.84 11.90
C ARG A 2 19.02 -10.35 10.46
N GLY A 3 19.60 -11.53 10.21
CA GLY A 3 19.88 -12.01 8.84
C GLY A 3 18.67 -12.42 8.02
N TRP A 4 17.60 -12.90 8.64
CA TRP A 4 16.42 -13.43 7.91
C TRP A 4 15.27 -12.43 7.75
N GLY A 5 15.18 -11.42 8.59
CA GLY A 5 14.06 -10.47 8.59
C GLY A 5 13.98 -9.62 7.31
N VAL A 6 15.11 -9.26 6.71
CA VAL A 6 15.16 -8.43 5.51
C VAL A 6 14.71 -9.20 4.26
N PRO A 7 15.27 -10.40 3.94
CA PRO A 7 14.79 -11.15 2.77
C PRO A 7 13.35 -11.63 2.92
N VAL A 8 12.92 -12.03 4.10
CA VAL A 8 11.52 -12.39 4.37
C VAL A 8 10.60 -11.20 4.10
N GLY A 9 10.90 -10.02 4.62
CA GLY A 9 10.12 -8.81 4.36
C GLY A 9 10.02 -8.47 2.86
N ALA A 10 11.10 -8.67 2.11
CA ALA A 10 11.13 -8.43 0.68
C ALA A 10 10.24 -9.42 -0.10
N ILE A 11 10.34 -10.71 0.20
CA ILE A 11 9.54 -11.76 -0.46
C ILE A 11 8.05 -11.54 -0.16
N LEU A 12 7.69 -11.30 1.09
CA LEU A 12 6.32 -11.04 1.50
C LEU A 12 5.76 -9.76 0.86
N GLY A 13 6.60 -8.73 0.70
CA GLY A 13 6.22 -7.51 -0.02
C GLY A 13 5.94 -7.75 -1.51
N MET A 14 6.68 -8.65 -2.18
CA MET A 14 6.38 -9.04 -3.56
C MET A 14 5.04 -9.78 -3.65
N PHE A 15 4.76 -10.69 -2.71
CA PHE A 15 3.45 -11.34 -2.62
C PHE A 15 2.33 -10.33 -2.38
N SER A 16 2.55 -9.33 -1.53
CA SER A 16 1.59 -8.26 -1.30
C SER A 16 1.30 -7.47 -2.59
N ALA A 17 2.34 -7.09 -3.34
CA ALA A 17 2.16 -6.39 -4.61
C ALA A 17 1.33 -7.22 -5.59
N ALA A 18 1.56 -8.54 -5.67
CA ALA A 18 0.79 -9.45 -6.50
C ALA A 18 -0.67 -9.57 -6.02
N LEU A 19 -0.91 -9.65 -4.71
CA LEU A 19 -2.26 -9.66 -4.14
C LEU A 19 -2.98 -8.34 -4.39
N TYR A 20 -2.29 -7.21 -4.33
CA TYR A 20 -2.89 -5.88 -4.56
C TYR A 20 -3.35 -5.67 -6.02
N VAL A 21 -2.88 -6.54 -6.92
CA VAL A 21 -3.35 -6.59 -8.32
C VAL A 21 -4.68 -7.37 -8.45
N TYR A 22 -5.28 -7.84 -7.34
CA TYR A 22 -6.57 -8.54 -7.34
C TYR A 22 -7.69 -7.77 -8.06
N VAL A 23 -7.55 -6.46 -8.18
CA VAL A 23 -8.41 -5.60 -9.01
C VAL A 23 -8.57 -6.13 -10.45
N LEU A 24 -7.59 -6.89 -10.95
CA LEU A 24 -7.68 -7.56 -12.25
C LEU A 24 -8.51 -8.86 -12.18
N ILE A 25 -8.59 -9.50 -11.00
CA ILE A 25 -9.41 -10.69 -10.77
C ILE A 25 -10.90 -10.31 -10.81
N GLU A 26 -11.24 -9.11 -10.37
CA GLU A 26 -12.59 -8.53 -10.52
C GLU A 26 -13.09 -8.59 -11.97
N ILE A 27 -12.17 -8.48 -12.96
CA ILE A 27 -12.50 -8.60 -14.39
C ILE A 27 -13.11 -9.97 -14.71
N VAL A 28 -12.81 -10.97 -13.94
CA VAL A 28 -13.26 -12.36 -14.14
C VAL A 28 -14.49 -12.69 -13.27
N ILE A 29 -14.52 -12.16 -12.04
CA ILE A 29 -15.50 -12.56 -11.01
C ILE A 29 -16.59 -11.48 -10.82
N GLY A 30 -16.37 -10.26 -11.33
CA GLY A 30 -17.11 -9.06 -10.93
C GLY A 30 -18.61 -9.09 -11.22
N ASP A 31 -19.40 -8.98 -10.17
CA ASP A 31 -20.85 -8.77 -10.17
C ASP A 31 -21.25 -7.30 -10.08
N VAL A 32 -20.30 -6.40 -9.74
CA VAL A 32 -20.51 -4.94 -9.69
C VAL A 32 -20.10 -4.35 -11.04
N ASP A 33 -20.86 -3.40 -11.56
CA ASP A 33 -20.52 -2.72 -12.81
C ASP A 33 -19.14 -2.07 -12.67
N ARG A 34 -18.15 -2.67 -13.32
CA ARG A 34 -16.70 -2.38 -13.20
C ARG A 34 -16.36 -0.93 -13.50
N ASN A 35 -17.16 -0.32 -14.35
CA ASN A 35 -16.90 1.04 -14.80
C ASN A 35 -17.40 2.09 -13.81
N VAL A 36 -18.19 1.68 -12.81
CA VAL A 36 -18.97 2.61 -11.99
C VAL A 36 -18.67 2.52 -10.51
N SER A 37 -18.19 1.36 -10.00
CA SER A 37 -18.01 1.14 -8.56
C SER A 37 -16.60 1.39 -8.07
N PHE A 38 -16.47 1.83 -6.81
CA PHE A 38 -15.20 1.84 -6.11
C PHE A 38 -14.71 0.41 -5.84
N VAL A 39 -13.39 0.20 -5.88
CA VAL A 39 -12.81 -1.12 -5.57
C VAL A 39 -13.09 -1.54 -4.14
N SER A 40 -13.12 -0.58 -3.19
CA SER A 40 -13.48 -0.84 -1.78
C SER A 40 -14.90 -1.35 -1.60
N GLU A 41 -15.81 -1.07 -2.54
CA GLU A 41 -17.19 -1.55 -2.49
C GLU A 41 -17.34 -3.03 -2.81
N LEU A 42 -16.34 -3.66 -3.45
CA LEU A 42 -16.32 -5.12 -3.64
C LEU A 42 -16.30 -5.88 -2.31
N SER A 43 -15.76 -5.26 -1.26
CA SER A 43 -15.73 -5.79 0.10
C SER A 43 -16.97 -5.42 0.93
N ALA A 44 -17.97 -4.72 0.35
CA ALA A 44 -19.20 -4.36 1.05
C ALA A 44 -20.07 -5.59 1.32
N ARG A 45 -20.79 -5.59 2.45
CA ARG A 45 -21.57 -6.75 2.95
C ARG A 45 -22.66 -7.22 2.02
N ASP A 46 -23.17 -6.36 1.15
CA ASP A 46 -24.20 -6.66 0.15
C ASP A 46 -23.61 -7.27 -1.14
N GLN A 47 -22.28 -7.39 -1.26
CA GLN A 47 -21.63 -7.97 -2.44
C GLN A 47 -21.38 -9.48 -2.27
N PRO A 48 -21.61 -10.30 -3.33
CA PRO A 48 -21.59 -11.77 -3.21
C PRO A 48 -20.22 -12.34 -2.82
N HIS A 49 -19.12 -11.69 -3.19
CA HIS A 49 -17.76 -12.15 -2.92
C HIS A 49 -17.00 -11.28 -1.89
N HIS A 50 -17.73 -10.52 -1.05
CA HIS A 50 -17.15 -9.56 -0.12
C HIS A 50 -16.05 -10.15 0.78
N LEU A 51 -16.26 -11.38 1.32
CA LEU A 51 -15.28 -12.04 2.18
C LEU A 51 -13.97 -12.35 1.47
N LEU A 52 -14.01 -12.66 0.17
CA LEU A 52 -12.82 -12.90 -0.64
C LEU A 52 -11.98 -11.63 -0.78
N PHE A 53 -12.63 -10.52 -1.12
CA PHE A 53 -11.96 -9.22 -1.27
C PHE A 53 -11.43 -8.70 0.07
N GLN A 54 -12.20 -8.86 1.16
CA GLN A 54 -11.72 -8.57 2.51
C GLN A 54 -10.47 -9.39 2.86
N ALA A 55 -10.45 -10.69 2.54
CA ALA A 55 -9.30 -11.55 2.78
C ALA A 55 -8.06 -11.12 1.98
N PHE A 56 -8.23 -10.69 0.71
CA PHE A 56 -7.15 -10.16 -0.10
C PHE A 56 -6.58 -8.88 0.51
N ASP A 57 -7.43 -7.91 0.87
CA ASP A 57 -7.00 -6.65 1.48
C ASP A 57 -6.33 -6.87 2.84
N ALA A 58 -6.90 -7.70 3.71
CA ALA A 58 -6.32 -8.01 5.01
C ALA A 58 -4.93 -8.65 4.87
N THR A 59 -4.81 -9.63 3.96
CA THR A 59 -3.54 -10.33 3.71
C THR A 59 -2.52 -9.38 3.09
N ALA A 60 -2.88 -8.63 2.06
CA ALA A 60 -2.00 -7.66 1.42
C ALA A 60 -1.53 -6.60 2.42
N GLY A 61 -2.44 -6.05 3.22
CA GLY A 61 -2.12 -5.07 4.25
C GLY A 61 -1.16 -5.60 5.31
N ALA A 62 -1.37 -6.81 5.80
CA ALA A 62 -0.46 -7.46 6.76
C ALA A 62 0.95 -7.63 6.16
N LEU A 63 1.04 -8.08 4.91
CA LEU A 63 2.32 -8.26 4.22
C LEU A 63 3.03 -6.92 3.95
N ILE A 64 2.29 -5.84 3.63
CA ILE A 64 2.83 -4.48 3.50
C ILE A 64 3.40 -4.01 4.85
N ALA A 65 2.72 -4.26 5.95
CA ALA A 65 3.23 -3.90 7.27
C ALA A 65 4.55 -4.62 7.58
N VAL A 66 4.66 -5.91 7.25
CA VAL A 66 5.91 -6.68 7.39
C VAL A 66 7.01 -6.12 6.47
N LEU A 67 6.71 -5.75 5.23
CA LEU A 67 7.65 -5.06 4.33
C LEU A 67 8.17 -3.77 4.98
N GLY A 68 7.29 -2.94 5.54
CA GLY A 68 7.65 -1.69 6.21
C GLY A 68 8.60 -1.91 7.40
N VAL A 69 8.40 -2.98 8.18
CA VAL A 69 9.32 -3.41 9.23
C VAL A 69 10.67 -3.84 8.63
N GLY A 70 10.67 -4.67 7.58
CA GLY A 70 11.87 -5.11 6.86
C GLY A 70 12.70 -3.94 6.35
N LEU A 71 12.07 -2.93 5.75
CA LEU A 71 12.71 -1.68 5.32
C LEU A 71 13.36 -0.93 6.49
N GLY A 72 12.74 -0.96 7.67
CA GLY A 72 13.28 -0.36 8.89
C GLY A 72 14.54 -1.04 9.43
N LEU A 73 14.77 -2.31 9.08
CA LEU A 73 15.96 -3.09 9.49
C LEU A 73 17.20 -2.81 8.62
N VAL A 74 17.03 -2.23 7.43
CA VAL A 74 18.14 -1.87 6.54
C VAL A 74 18.95 -0.71 7.14
N ARG A 75 20.27 -0.69 6.90
CA ARG A 75 21.15 0.41 7.30
C ARG A 75 20.66 1.75 6.75
N ARG A 76 20.58 2.73 7.62
CA ARG A 76 20.04 4.06 7.32
C ARG A 76 20.93 4.84 6.34
N PRO A 77 20.35 5.75 5.54
CA PRO A 77 21.12 6.69 4.76
C PRO A 77 22.08 7.50 5.63
N VAL A 78 23.24 7.86 5.08
CA VAL A 78 24.18 8.80 5.71
C VAL A 78 23.53 10.18 5.76
N GLY A 79 23.60 10.84 6.93
CA GLY A 79 23.05 12.16 7.17
C GLY A 79 21.74 12.16 7.99
N ARG A 80 21.65 13.15 8.92
CA ARG A 80 20.55 13.22 9.92
C ARG A 80 19.17 13.36 9.27
N ARG A 81 19.03 14.23 8.25
CA ARG A 81 17.73 14.50 7.60
C ARG A 81 17.26 13.32 6.73
N ALA A 82 18.17 12.76 5.91
CA ALA A 82 17.84 11.58 5.10
C ALA A 82 17.52 10.37 5.98
N GLY A 83 18.21 10.18 7.09
CA GLY A 83 17.93 9.11 8.06
C GLY A 83 16.59 9.29 8.79
N ALA A 84 16.14 10.51 9.05
CA ALA A 84 14.82 10.77 9.62
C ALA A 84 13.71 10.48 8.59
N GLY A 85 13.84 10.97 7.35
CA GLY A 85 12.89 10.71 6.28
C GLY A 85 12.70 9.22 6.00
N TRP A 86 13.79 8.45 5.96
CA TRP A 86 13.73 7.00 5.83
C TRP A 86 12.94 6.32 6.95
N ARG A 87 13.22 6.69 8.23
CA ARG A 87 12.49 6.12 9.37
C ARG A 87 10.99 6.39 9.33
N TRP A 88 10.63 7.64 9.03
CA TRP A 88 9.23 8.02 8.92
C TRP A 88 8.57 7.35 7.72
N GLY A 89 9.27 7.26 6.57
CA GLY A 89 8.79 6.55 5.40
C GLY A 89 8.50 5.07 5.69
N CYS A 90 9.40 4.37 6.40
CA CYS A 90 9.14 2.98 6.83
C CYS A 90 7.92 2.87 7.76
N ARG A 91 7.76 3.81 8.70
CA ARG A 91 6.57 3.86 9.58
C ARG A 91 5.29 4.12 8.80
N CYS A 92 5.36 4.97 7.78
CA CYS A 92 4.23 5.20 6.87
C CYS A 92 3.85 3.94 6.09
N VAL A 93 4.82 3.14 5.62
CA VAL A 93 4.53 1.84 4.99
C VAL A 93 3.87 0.88 5.97
N VAL A 94 4.35 0.79 7.22
CA VAL A 94 3.68 0.01 8.27
C VAL A 94 2.26 0.53 8.52
N GLY A 95 2.10 1.84 8.67
CA GLY A 95 0.80 2.48 8.89
C GLY A 95 -0.18 2.23 7.75
N PHE A 96 0.30 2.30 6.50
CA PHE A 96 -0.47 1.96 5.30
C PHE A 96 -0.97 0.51 5.37
N GLY A 97 -0.08 -0.45 5.65
CA GLY A 97 -0.46 -1.85 5.77
C GLY A 97 -1.48 -2.10 6.88
N LEU A 98 -1.27 -1.51 8.06
CA LEU A 98 -2.22 -1.65 9.19
C LEU A 98 -3.57 -0.99 8.90
N ALA A 99 -3.58 0.18 8.25
CA ALA A 99 -4.82 0.84 7.84
C ALA A 99 -5.57 0.02 6.79
N THR A 100 -4.87 -0.63 5.83
CA THR A 100 -5.47 -1.55 4.86
C THR A 100 -6.08 -2.77 5.56
N VAL A 101 -5.43 -3.35 6.58
CA VAL A 101 -6.04 -4.41 7.41
C VAL A 101 -7.29 -3.89 8.11
N ALA A 102 -7.26 -2.68 8.65
CA ALA A 102 -8.43 -2.08 9.31
C ALA A 102 -9.59 -1.88 8.32
N VAL A 103 -9.32 -1.41 7.10
CA VAL A 103 -10.31 -1.29 6.01
C VAL A 103 -10.97 -2.64 5.74
N ALA A 104 -10.19 -3.71 5.63
CA ALA A 104 -10.70 -5.06 5.41
C ALA A 104 -11.57 -5.61 6.56
N CYS A 105 -11.19 -5.28 7.81
CA CYS A 105 -11.93 -5.72 9.02
C CYS A 105 -13.16 -4.86 9.33
N LEU A 106 -13.33 -3.74 8.65
CA LEU A 106 -14.43 -2.78 8.84
C LEU A 106 -15.28 -2.70 7.56
N PRO A 107 -16.04 -3.73 7.19
CA PRO A 107 -16.75 -3.77 5.91
C PRO A 107 -17.80 -2.66 5.80
N LEU A 108 -17.95 -2.11 4.57
CA LEU A 108 -19.07 -1.23 4.23
C LEU A 108 -20.40 -1.99 4.39
N ASP A 109 -21.46 -1.28 4.77
CA ASP A 109 -22.78 -1.86 4.90
C ASP A 109 -23.35 -2.27 3.53
N CYS A 110 -23.05 -1.46 2.51
CA CYS A 110 -23.50 -1.66 1.13
C CYS A 110 -22.63 -0.86 0.17
N ALA A 111 -22.71 -1.19 -1.13
CA ALA A 111 -22.03 -0.49 -2.22
C ALA A 111 -22.85 0.75 -2.66
N ALA A 112 -22.42 1.93 -2.23
CA ALA A 112 -23.14 3.19 -2.46
C ALA A 112 -23.19 3.61 -3.94
N SER A 113 -22.15 3.28 -4.72
CA SER A 113 -22.11 3.57 -6.16
C SER A 113 -22.99 2.62 -6.98
N ALA A 114 -23.24 1.41 -6.51
CA ALA A 114 -24.05 0.41 -7.17
C ALA A 114 -25.54 0.51 -6.81
N SER A 115 -25.89 1.15 -5.68
CA SER A 115 -27.25 1.20 -5.15
C SER A 115 -27.67 2.60 -4.74
N LEU A 116 -28.64 3.18 -5.41
CA LEU A 116 -29.21 4.48 -5.06
C LEU A 116 -29.70 4.51 -3.59
N ALA A 117 -30.35 3.44 -3.15
CA ALA A 117 -30.84 3.33 -1.77
C ALA A 117 -29.69 3.37 -0.74
N CYS A 118 -28.55 2.75 -1.07
CA CYS A 118 -27.35 2.80 -0.25
C CYS A 118 -26.73 4.20 -0.25
N GLY A 119 -26.57 4.81 -1.41
CA GLY A 119 -26.06 6.19 -1.55
C GLY A 119 -26.88 7.21 -0.76
N LEU A 120 -28.21 7.08 -0.75
CA LEU A 120 -29.09 7.93 0.06
C LEU A 120 -28.92 7.70 1.57
N LYS A 121 -28.70 6.45 2.01
CA LYS A 121 -28.41 6.15 3.42
C LYS A 121 -27.08 6.76 3.85
N GLU A 122 -26.04 6.63 3.02
CA GLU A 122 -24.71 7.18 3.30
C GLU A 122 -24.78 8.71 3.40
N ARG A 123 -25.38 9.39 2.43
CA ARG A 123 -25.57 10.86 2.44
C ARG A 123 -26.35 11.36 3.65
N SER A 124 -27.34 10.61 4.10
CA SER A 124 -28.15 10.96 5.28
C SER A 124 -27.51 10.55 6.61
N GLY A 125 -26.27 10.00 6.59
CA GLY A 125 -25.57 9.51 7.78
C GLY A 125 -26.25 8.30 8.45
N ARG A 126 -27.13 7.57 7.73
CA ARG A 126 -27.90 6.42 8.26
C ARG A 126 -27.20 5.08 8.00
N VAL A 127 -25.89 5.11 7.82
CA VAL A 127 -25.03 3.92 7.78
C VAL A 127 -24.46 3.60 9.16
N SER A 128 -23.94 2.38 9.33
CA SER A 128 -23.41 1.94 10.62
C SER A 128 -22.11 2.68 11.00
N LEU A 129 -21.78 2.64 12.30
CA LEU A 129 -20.50 3.15 12.78
C LEU A 129 -19.30 2.44 12.12
N VAL A 130 -19.45 1.14 11.79
CA VAL A 130 -18.43 0.35 11.09
C VAL A 130 -18.17 0.92 9.69
N HIS A 131 -19.23 1.31 8.96
CA HIS A 131 -19.12 1.98 7.65
C HIS A 131 -18.35 3.29 7.75
N HIS A 132 -18.66 4.14 8.74
CA HIS A 132 -17.90 5.38 8.98
C HIS A 132 -16.45 5.11 9.35
N ALA A 133 -16.19 4.11 10.19
CA ALA A 133 -14.84 3.71 10.57
C ALA A 133 -14.02 3.18 9.37
N HIS A 134 -14.66 2.47 8.43
CA HIS A 134 -14.06 2.10 7.16
C HIS A 134 -13.57 3.33 6.37
N SER A 135 -14.43 4.34 6.23
CA SER A 135 -14.08 5.57 5.51
C SER A 135 -12.89 6.29 6.15
N VAL A 136 -12.85 6.36 7.49
CA VAL A 136 -11.71 6.93 8.23
C VAL A 136 -10.44 6.12 8.00
N ALA A 137 -10.52 4.78 8.09
CA ALA A 137 -9.38 3.90 7.84
C ALA A 137 -8.86 4.03 6.41
N SER A 138 -9.74 4.19 5.42
CA SER A 138 -9.38 4.43 4.01
C SER A 138 -8.61 5.75 3.83
N VAL A 139 -9.07 6.83 4.46
CA VAL A 139 -8.35 8.12 4.44
C VAL A 139 -6.98 7.99 5.09
N LEU A 140 -6.87 7.31 6.23
CA LEU A 140 -5.59 7.08 6.91
C LEU A 140 -4.64 6.24 6.05
N SER A 141 -5.15 5.23 5.36
CA SER A 141 -4.40 4.40 4.40
C SER A 141 -3.82 5.27 3.27
N THR A 142 -4.65 6.10 2.65
CA THR A 142 -4.26 7.02 1.58
C THR A 142 -3.20 8.02 2.03
N VAL A 143 -3.38 8.67 3.17
CA VAL A 143 -2.39 9.61 3.73
C VAL A 143 -1.07 8.89 4.01
N ALA A 144 -1.13 7.69 4.58
CA ALA A 144 0.06 6.92 4.90
C ALA A 144 0.84 6.50 3.66
N VAL A 145 0.16 6.04 2.57
CA VAL A 145 0.86 5.66 1.34
C VAL A 145 1.48 6.87 0.64
N ILE A 146 0.77 8.00 0.53
CA ILE A 146 1.32 9.23 -0.06
C ILE A 146 2.56 9.70 0.70
N ALA A 147 2.49 9.74 2.05
CA ALA A 147 3.63 10.10 2.88
C ALA A 147 4.79 9.10 2.75
N GLY A 148 4.50 7.81 2.67
CA GLY A 148 5.49 6.75 2.43
C GLY A 148 6.22 6.91 1.10
N VAL A 149 5.47 7.11 0.00
CA VAL A 149 6.01 7.37 -1.34
C VAL A 149 6.91 8.61 -1.33
N ALA A 150 6.47 9.72 -0.75
CA ALA A 150 7.22 10.96 -0.68
C ALA A 150 8.52 10.82 0.12
N LEU A 151 8.44 10.29 1.34
CA LEU A 151 9.56 10.20 2.28
C LEU A 151 10.61 9.18 1.85
N LEU A 152 10.19 7.99 1.38
CA LEU A 152 11.11 6.98 0.88
C LEU A 152 11.72 7.41 -0.45
N GLY A 153 10.95 7.98 -1.36
CA GLY A 153 11.45 8.52 -2.62
C GLY A 153 12.51 9.60 -2.40
N TRP A 154 12.24 10.56 -1.51
CA TRP A 154 13.20 11.60 -1.14
C TRP A 154 14.48 11.01 -0.54
N SER A 155 14.34 10.11 0.43
CA SER A 155 15.46 9.52 1.17
C SER A 155 16.31 8.57 0.32
N SER A 156 15.79 8.11 -0.82
CA SER A 156 16.47 7.18 -1.73
C SER A 156 17.33 7.85 -2.78
N ARG A 157 17.19 9.17 -3.02
CA ARG A 157 17.86 9.90 -4.12
C ARG A 157 19.39 9.79 -4.10
N GLY A 158 20.01 9.78 -2.92
CA GLY A 158 21.46 9.70 -2.75
C GLY A 158 22.02 8.28 -2.59
N ARG A 159 21.21 7.23 -2.79
CA ARG A 159 21.60 5.83 -2.54
C ARG A 159 21.60 5.04 -3.86
N PRO A 160 22.76 4.60 -4.38
CA PRO A 160 22.82 3.90 -5.67
C PRO A 160 21.87 2.71 -5.78
N GLY A 161 21.86 1.80 -4.81
CA GLY A 161 20.99 0.62 -4.79
C GLY A 161 19.50 0.91 -4.60
N TRP A 162 19.12 2.18 -4.25
CA TRP A 162 17.73 2.60 -4.02
C TRP A 162 17.25 3.65 -5.04
N ARG A 163 18.07 3.95 -6.05
CA ARG A 163 17.68 4.88 -7.13
C ARG A 163 16.37 4.49 -7.82
N PRO A 164 16.08 3.20 -8.09
CA PRO A 164 14.78 2.81 -8.66
C PRO A 164 13.61 3.29 -7.80
N VAL A 165 13.70 3.18 -6.45
CA VAL A 165 12.67 3.70 -5.54
C VAL A 165 12.50 5.20 -5.71
N ALA A 166 13.58 5.97 -5.83
CA ALA A 166 13.49 7.42 -6.02
C ALA A 166 12.76 7.78 -7.33
N TRP A 167 13.07 7.10 -8.43
CA TRP A 167 12.43 7.33 -9.72
C TRP A 167 10.96 6.94 -9.74
N VAL A 168 10.65 5.71 -9.27
CA VAL A 168 9.25 5.24 -9.22
C VAL A 168 8.41 6.10 -8.27
N SER A 169 8.98 6.51 -7.11
CA SER A 169 8.28 7.43 -6.21
C SER A 169 8.04 8.80 -6.84
N ALA A 170 8.99 9.32 -7.62
CA ALA A 170 8.81 10.60 -8.31
C ALA A 170 7.69 10.55 -9.36
N ALA A 171 7.50 9.40 -10.02
CA ALA A 171 6.40 9.17 -10.95
C ALA A 171 5.07 8.88 -10.23
N ALA A 172 5.11 8.04 -9.20
CA ALA A 172 3.90 7.61 -8.47
C ALA A 172 3.27 8.73 -7.62
N LEU A 173 4.09 9.56 -6.98
CA LEU A 173 3.60 10.59 -6.06
C LEU A 173 2.58 11.54 -6.68
N PRO A 174 2.83 12.19 -7.84
CA PRO A 174 1.83 13.07 -8.46
C PRO A 174 0.58 12.29 -8.89
N VAL A 175 0.72 11.07 -9.42
CA VAL A 175 -0.41 10.25 -9.87
C VAL A 175 -1.30 9.88 -8.69
N VAL A 176 -0.73 9.29 -7.63
CA VAL A 176 -1.49 8.89 -6.42
C VAL A 176 -2.12 10.12 -5.77
N SER A 177 -1.36 11.21 -5.58
CA SER A 177 -1.89 12.42 -4.95
C SER A 177 -3.02 13.07 -5.75
N LEU A 178 -2.90 13.15 -7.08
CA LEU A 178 -3.92 13.73 -7.94
C LEU A 178 -5.18 12.86 -7.95
N LEU A 179 -5.04 11.55 -8.11
CA LEU A 179 -6.18 10.63 -8.11
C LEU A 179 -6.88 10.64 -6.76
N SER A 180 -6.15 10.52 -5.65
CA SER A 180 -6.74 10.60 -4.30
C SER A 180 -7.44 11.93 -4.03
N ALA A 181 -6.85 13.06 -4.45
CA ALA A 181 -7.48 14.38 -4.31
C ALA A 181 -8.75 14.48 -5.17
N THR A 182 -8.71 13.97 -6.40
CA THR A 182 -9.88 13.93 -7.29
C THR A 182 -10.99 13.07 -6.67
N LEU A 183 -10.65 11.86 -6.19
CA LEU A 183 -11.59 10.96 -5.52
C LEU A 183 -12.24 11.62 -4.29
N ALA A 184 -11.44 12.33 -3.48
CA ALA A 184 -11.93 13.04 -2.30
C ALA A 184 -12.86 14.20 -2.67
N LEU A 185 -12.45 15.05 -3.62
CA LEU A 185 -13.23 16.23 -4.04
C LEU A 185 -14.54 15.83 -4.72
N LEU A 186 -14.50 14.84 -5.60
CA LEU A 186 -15.68 14.37 -6.31
C LEU A 186 -16.60 13.55 -5.38
N GLY A 187 -16.05 12.79 -4.44
CA GLY A 187 -16.81 12.10 -3.39
C GLY A 187 -17.56 13.07 -2.48
N LEU A 188 -16.94 14.22 -2.14
CA LEU A 188 -17.60 15.29 -1.41
C LEU A 188 -18.67 16.02 -2.27
N GLY A 189 -18.41 16.22 -3.57
CA GLY A 189 -19.31 16.86 -4.51
C GLY A 189 -20.53 16.01 -4.86
N TRP A 190 -20.45 14.71 -4.69
CA TRP A 190 -21.55 13.76 -4.96
C TRP A 190 -22.82 14.04 -4.16
N GLY A 191 -22.71 14.81 -3.09
CA GLY A 191 -23.84 15.28 -2.31
C GLY A 191 -24.68 16.37 -2.99
N LEU A 192 -24.20 16.96 -4.09
CA LEU A 192 -24.73 18.20 -4.64
C LEU A 192 -25.45 18.06 -6.00
N GLU A 193 -25.35 16.93 -6.69
CA GLU A 193 -25.94 16.80 -8.04
C GLU A 193 -26.91 15.63 -8.17
N ASP A 194 -28.19 15.99 -8.46
CA ASP A 194 -29.30 15.05 -8.72
C ASP A 194 -29.40 14.60 -10.20
N SER A 195 -28.40 14.89 -11.06
CA SER A 195 -28.51 14.56 -12.48
C SER A 195 -27.98 13.15 -12.79
N GLU A 196 -28.86 12.25 -13.25
CA GLU A 196 -28.54 10.86 -13.61
C GLU A 196 -27.41 10.73 -14.64
N THR A 197 -27.28 11.67 -15.57
CA THR A 197 -26.30 11.61 -16.67
C THR A 197 -24.90 12.09 -16.24
N ALA A 198 -24.79 13.18 -15.50
CA ALA A 198 -23.51 13.66 -14.97
C ALA A 198 -22.95 12.71 -13.90
N GLY A 199 -23.84 12.14 -13.07
CA GLY A 199 -23.48 11.16 -12.05
C GLY A 199 -22.85 9.88 -12.63
N GLY A 200 -23.32 9.38 -13.77
CA GLY A 200 -22.80 8.17 -14.42
C GLY A 200 -21.35 8.32 -14.89
N HIS A 201 -21.03 9.39 -15.62
CA HIS A 201 -19.66 9.65 -16.08
C HIS A 201 -18.68 9.86 -14.93
N LEU A 202 -19.10 10.57 -13.89
CA LEU A 202 -18.28 10.82 -12.72
C LEU A 202 -17.93 9.54 -11.98
N ARG A 203 -18.90 8.65 -11.77
CA ARG A 203 -18.70 7.32 -11.17
C ARG A 203 -17.67 6.51 -11.93
N THR A 204 -17.80 6.46 -13.26
CA THR A 204 -16.84 5.76 -14.14
C THR A 204 -15.41 6.28 -13.95
N VAL A 205 -15.22 7.59 -13.91
CA VAL A 205 -13.91 8.21 -13.69
C VAL A 205 -13.35 7.84 -12.32
N LEU A 206 -14.18 7.84 -11.29
CA LEU A 206 -13.78 7.48 -9.92
C LEU A 206 -13.38 6.01 -9.81
N GLY A 207 -14.18 5.11 -10.38
CA GLY A 207 -13.89 3.67 -10.35
C GLY A 207 -12.60 3.31 -11.10
N ILE A 208 -12.39 3.86 -12.29
CA ILE A 208 -11.16 3.66 -13.07
C ILE A 208 -9.98 4.31 -12.35
N GLY A 209 -10.14 5.54 -11.82
CA GLY A 209 -9.10 6.26 -11.10
C GLY A 209 -8.57 5.46 -9.90
N GLN A 210 -9.45 4.87 -9.10
CA GLN A 210 -9.03 4.06 -7.97
C GLN A 210 -8.27 2.79 -8.39
N ARG A 211 -8.68 2.15 -9.50
CA ARG A 211 -7.96 0.98 -10.05
C ARG A 211 -6.55 1.34 -10.52
N VAL A 212 -6.41 2.46 -11.21
CA VAL A 212 -5.09 2.97 -11.63
C VAL A 212 -4.23 3.29 -10.40
N GLU A 213 -4.80 3.92 -9.38
CA GLU A 213 -4.10 4.23 -8.12
C GLU A 213 -3.57 2.95 -7.46
N LEU A 214 -4.40 1.91 -7.34
CA LEU A 214 -3.99 0.63 -6.76
C LEU A 214 -2.87 -0.04 -7.55
N LEU A 215 -2.93 -0.03 -8.89
CA LEU A 215 -1.87 -0.59 -9.74
C LEU A 215 -0.55 0.17 -9.60
N VAL A 216 -0.59 1.51 -9.50
CA VAL A 216 0.59 2.35 -9.27
C VAL A 216 1.21 2.04 -7.90
N VAL A 217 0.38 1.92 -6.86
CA VAL A 217 0.83 1.55 -5.50
C VAL A 217 1.40 0.14 -5.49
N ALA A 218 0.76 -0.84 -6.14
CA ALA A 218 1.28 -2.21 -6.27
C ALA A 218 2.66 -2.23 -6.95
N GLY A 219 2.83 -1.50 -8.05
CA GLY A 219 4.11 -1.36 -8.73
C GLY A 219 5.20 -0.74 -7.83
N TRP A 220 4.84 0.30 -7.07
CA TRP A 220 5.75 0.92 -6.11
C TRP A 220 6.17 -0.04 -4.98
N ILE A 221 5.23 -0.81 -4.41
CA ILE A 221 5.51 -1.87 -3.42
C ILE A 221 6.45 -2.93 -4.01
N GLY A 222 6.21 -3.34 -5.26
CA GLY A 222 7.06 -4.30 -5.97
C GLY A 222 8.51 -3.81 -6.09
N VAL A 223 8.72 -2.54 -6.47
CA VAL A 223 10.05 -1.95 -6.57
C VAL A 223 10.72 -1.82 -5.19
N LEU A 224 9.98 -1.41 -4.15
CA LEU A 224 10.50 -1.39 -2.78
C LEU A 224 10.99 -2.78 -2.36
N SER A 225 10.19 -3.81 -2.63
CA SER A 225 10.48 -5.20 -2.28
C SER A 225 11.70 -5.73 -3.04
N ALA A 226 11.81 -5.44 -4.33
CA ALA A 226 12.97 -5.81 -5.14
C ALA A 226 14.26 -5.15 -4.64
N CYS A 227 14.24 -3.84 -4.37
CA CYS A 227 15.39 -3.13 -3.80
C CYS A 227 15.77 -3.65 -2.41
N LEU A 228 14.79 -4.01 -1.58
CA LEU A 228 15.02 -4.61 -0.28
C LEU A 228 15.70 -5.98 -0.41
N LEU A 229 15.26 -6.81 -1.36
CA LEU A 229 15.87 -8.12 -1.63
C LEU A 229 17.31 -7.99 -2.14
N CYS A 230 17.58 -7.04 -3.04
CA CYS A 230 18.94 -6.74 -3.49
C CYS A 230 19.83 -6.28 -2.34
N ALA A 231 19.33 -5.40 -1.48
CA ALA A 231 20.05 -4.93 -0.30
C ALA A 231 20.33 -6.06 0.71
N ALA A 232 19.45 -7.05 0.82
CA ALA A 232 19.66 -8.22 1.67
C ALA A 232 20.78 -9.15 1.17
N ARG A 233 21.05 -9.15 -0.13
CA ARG A 233 22.10 -9.97 -0.77
C ARG A 233 23.46 -9.28 -0.81
N ASP A 234 23.53 -7.98 -0.52
CA ASP A 234 24.79 -7.24 -0.52
C ASP A 234 25.56 -7.53 0.79
N PRO A 235 26.75 -8.19 0.72
CA PRO A 235 27.54 -8.53 1.89
C PRO A 235 28.01 -7.31 2.69
N THR A 236 28.11 -6.14 2.07
CA THR A 236 28.47 -4.89 2.76
C THR A 236 27.36 -4.36 3.66
N VAL A 237 26.13 -4.84 3.47
CA VAL A 237 24.95 -4.53 4.30
C VAL A 237 24.76 -5.55 5.42
N ALA A 238 25.17 -6.78 5.22
CA ALA A 238 25.26 -7.85 6.24
C ALA A 238 26.49 -7.59 7.10
N GLY A 239 26.41 -6.86 8.21
CA GLY A 239 27.52 -6.40 9.03
C GLY A 239 28.65 -7.43 9.31
N PRO A 240 29.80 -7.02 9.90
CA PRO A 240 30.96 -7.86 10.12
C PRO A 240 30.66 -8.92 11.22
N GLY A 241 30.07 -10.01 10.82
CA GLY A 241 29.71 -11.15 11.68
C GLY A 241 30.16 -12.48 11.11
N GLY A 242 30.94 -12.47 10.01
CA GLY A 242 31.43 -13.64 9.29
C GLY A 242 32.95 -13.67 9.13
N GLU A 243 33.69 -12.96 9.96
CA GLU A 243 35.13 -13.24 10.05
C GLU A 243 35.30 -14.63 10.66
N SER A 244 35.72 -15.53 9.80
CA SER A 244 35.98 -16.92 10.09
C SER A 244 36.94 -17.05 11.27
N LEU A 245 36.54 -17.79 12.29
CA LEU A 245 37.37 -18.34 13.34
C LEU A 245 38.48 -19.31 12.83
N ASP A 246 38.62 -19.42 11.51
CA ASP A 246 39.60 -20.30 10.88
C ASP A 246 41.02 -19.71 10.75
N GLY A 247 41.23 -18.43 11.13
CA GLY A 247 42.53 -17.79 11.04
C GLY A 247 43.42 -17.91 12.28
N GLN A 248 42.91 -18.37 13.44
CA GLN A 248 43.66 -18.38 14.69
C GLN A 248 44.24 -19.73 15.12
N VAL A 249 44.06 -20.82 14.35
CA VAL A 249 44.55 -22.16 14.74
C VAL A 249 45.91 -22.48 14.08
N GLN A 250 46.46 -21.66 13.22
CA GLN A 250 47.72 -21.97 12.53
C GLN A 250 48.98 -21.32 13.14
N ASP A 251 48.88 -20.47 14.17
CA ASP A 251 50.07 -19.81 14.77
C ASP A 251 50.60 -20.48 16.06
N GLU A 252 49.96 -21.52 16.53
CA GLU A 252 50.47 -22.26 17.73
C GLU A 252 51.21 -23.57 17.45
N ARG A 253 51.57 -23.86 16.18
CA ARG A 253 52.38 -25.05 15.82
C ARG A 253 53.75 -24.76 15.22
N GLY A 254 54.35 -23.62 15.51
CA GLY A 254 55.64 -23.22 14.98
C GLY A 254 56.54 -22.57 16.05
N GLY A 255 56.68 -23.19 17.24
CA GLY A 255 57.65 -22.78 18.23
C GLY A 255 58.24 -23.96 18.95
#